data_636981be9f7f20bdb809539fc5aab81b
#
_entry.id   636981be9f7f20bdb809539fc5aab81b
#
_cell.length_a   1.000
_cell.length_b   1.000
_cell.length_c   1.000
_cell.angle_alpha   90.00
_cell.angle_beta   90.00
_cell.angle_gamma   90.00
#
_symmetry.space_group_name_H-M   'P 1'
#
loop_
_entity.id
_entity.type
_entity.pdbx_description
1 polymer ?
#
loop_
_entity_poly.entity_id
_entity_poly.type
_entity_poly.pdbx_seq_one_letter_code
_entity_poly.pdbx_strand_id
1 'polypeptide(L)'
;MATSGETMESEERAADGRPGALGELLGPVRGRLILGVALQAVASISSLGSFIAIHPLATALLAGDDDRAWRVVLFAAVTLMVRFVAQSVSYLLMHDADMEFQLRLRRRLARRLGRLPLGWFSSRNSATVKKTLADDVEALHYLVAHSLPDLTMAIVAPVAALSYLLFLDWRLTLLTLVTMPLFGLLFRVTGRRSGRQGERLGRAIVGVNTAVIEFVQGITVIKAFGQRGRADVRYTAAVDDYMATLSAVKGPILRLSSIAYALVSPATMLLASLGGGTLFVALGWTRPVEVLPFVLLGLAITAPLVVVTYAPQAVNQARQAAVRVTELLNTPVLAEPERPALPSGNRVEFTDVTFGYTAGKPVLEGFGLTLEPGTVTALVGPSGAGKSTVAALLPRFFDPEHGSVSIGGVDVREMTSRELYRRVSFVFQDVRLLRATVADNIRMARPDAPIAEVEAAARAARCHDRIMELPRGYDSVVGEDARLSGGEAQRVSIARALFADAPVLVLDEATAFVDPEAEASIYDVLSVLVAGRTVLFVAHRLHTVVEADQIVVLDQGRVAQRGTHTELAAREGLYQGLWDAYTASGADLAAYPNR
;
A
#
# COMPACT_ATOMS: atom_id res chain seq x y z
N MET A 1 -34.38 3.97 -8.97
CA MET A 1 -33.12 3.36 -8.48
C MET A 1 -31.85 3.99 -9.11
N ALA A 2 -31.95 4.87 -10.11
CA ALA A 2 -30.80 5.55 -10.74
C ALA A 2 -30.32 6.83 -10.01
N THR A 3 -31.16 7.48 -9.23
CA THR A 3 -30.82 8.78 -8.58
C THR A 3 -30.02 8.65 -7.28
N SER A 4 -29.99 7.46 -6.65
CA SER A 4 -29.19 7.24 -5.41
C SER A 4 -27.71 6.95 -5.68
N GLY A 5 -27.36 6.53 -6.89
CA GLY A 5 -25.97 6.25 -7.28
C GLY A 5 -25.19 7.54 -7.62
N GLU A 6 -25.82 8.46 -8.30
CA GLU A 6 -25.18 9.72 -8.72
C GLU A 6 -24.96 10.70 -7.57
N THR A 7 -25.86 10.73 -6.57
CA THR A 7 -25.67 11.54 -5.36
C THR A 7 -24.56 10.99 -4.45
N MET A 8 -24.44 9.66 -4.31
CA MET A 8 -23.32 9.04 -3.58
C MET A 8 -21.97 9.28 -4.28
N GLU A 9 -21.91 9.23 -5.61
CA GLU A 9 -20.69 9.53 -6.35
C GLU A 9 -20.26 11.00 -6.27
N SER A 10 -21.22 11.92 -6.24
CA SER A 10 -20.91 13.36 -6.12
C SER A 10 -20.44 13.76 -4.73
N GLU A 11 -21.01 13.19 -3.67
CA GLU A 11 -20.55 13.40 -2.29
C GLU A 11 -19.18 12.75 -2.02
N GLU A 12 -18.91 11.57 -2.60
CA GLU A 12 -17.62 10.90 -2.50
C GLU A 12 -16.52 11.63 -3.30
N ARG A 13 -16.84 12.30 -4.41
CA ARG A 13 -15.88 13.12 -5.19
C ARG A 13 -15.42 14.36 -4.40
N ALA A 14 -16.30 14.94 -3.59
CA ALA A 14 -15.98 16.11 -2.78
C ALA A 14 -15.11 15.80 -1.54
N ALA A 15 -15.14 14.55 -1.05
CA ALA A 15 -14.41 14.12 0.14
C ALA A 15 -12.99 13.59 -0.16
N ASP A 16 -12.66 13.40 -1.44
CA ASP A 16 -11.39 12.80 -1.89
C ASP A 16 -10.24 13.81 -1.73
N GLY A 17 -9.46 13.69 -0.66
CA GLY A 17 -8.24 14.46 -0.45
C GLY A 17 -8.22 15.42 0.74
N ARG A 18 -9.26 15.43 1.59
CA ARG A 18 -9.27 16.28 2.79
C ARG A 18 -8.55 15.62 3.99
N PRO A 19 -7.83 16.41 4.82
CA PRO A 19 -7.34 15.94 6.11
C PRO A 19 -8.55 15.47 6.95
N GLY A 20 -8.58 14.19 7.32
CA GLY A 20 -9.72 13.63 8.06
C GLY A 20 -10.49 12.51 7.33
N ALA A 21 -10.06 12.12 6.14
CA ALA A 21 -10.70 11.10 5.31
C ALA A 21 -11.05 9.80 6.04
N LEU A 22 -10.23 9.37 7.02
CA LEU A 22 -10.54 8.20 7.85
C LEU A 22 -11.70 8.44 8.82
N GLY A 23 -11.82 9.64 9.39
CA GLY A 23 -12.96 10.02 10.23
C GLY A 23 -14.27 10.02 9.48
N GLU A 24 -14.28 10.47 8.22
CA GLU A 24 -15.45 10.43 7.34
C GLU A 24 -15.86 8.99 6.99
N LEU A 25 -14.88 8.10 6.79
CA LEU A 25 -15.13 6.69 6.52
C LEU A 25 -15.74 5.95 7.72
N LEU A 26 -15.47 6.41 8.95
CA LEU A 26 -16.08 5.89 10.17
C LEU A 26 -17.51 6.42 10.41
N GLY A 27 -17.89 7.52 9.77
CA GLY A 27 -19.20 8.15 9.94
C GLY A 27 -20.38 7.19 9.90
N PRO A 28 -20.53 6.40 8.84
CA PRO A 28 -21.67 5.48 8.70
C PRO A 28 -21.71 4.34 9.72
N VAL A 29 -20.58 3.95 10.31
CA VAL A 29 -20.48 2.87 11.32
C VAL A 29 -20.45 3.40 12.74
N ARG A 30 -20.38 4.74 12.93
CA ARG A 30 -20.24 5.40 14.24
C ARG A 30 -21.34 5.00 15.24
N GLY A 31 -22.58 4.86 14.78
CA GLY A 31 -23.68 4.45 15.65
C GLY A 31 -23.47 3.05 16.23
N ARG A 32 -23.02 2.10 15.41
CA ARG A 32 -22.70 0.73 15.86
C ARG A 32 -21.53 0.71 16.82
N LEU A 33 -20.49 1.53 16.58
CA LEU A 33 -19.35 1.66 17.48
C LEU A 33 -19.76 2.20 18.85
N ILE A 34 -20.59 3.25 18.90
CA ILE A 34 -21.10 3.82 20.16
C ILE A 34 -21.94 2.78 20.91
N LEU A 35 -22.85 2.09 20.22
CA LEU A 35 -23.67 1.06 20.85
C LEU A 35 -22.82 -0.11 21.35
N GLY A 36 -21.80 -0.53 20.59
CA GLY A 36 -20.87 -1.58 20.99
C GLY A 36 -20.08 -1.19 22.25
N VAL A 37 -19.58 0.05 22.32
CA VAL A 37 -18.91 0.59 23.53
C VAL A 37 -19.87 0.59 24.74
N ALA A 38 -21.10 1.04 24.54
CA ALA A 38 -22.10 1.05 25.63
C ALA A 38 -22.40 -0.35 26.14
N LEU A 39 -22.62 -1.33 25.22
CA LEU A 39 -22.82 -2.73 25.59
C LEU A 39 -21.60 -3.35 26.27
N GLN A 40 -20.39 -3.01 25.82
CA GLN A 40 -19.16 -3.45 26.48
C GLN A 40 -19.03 -2.87 27.90
N ALA A 41 -19.46 -1.62 28.12
CA ALA A 41 -19.51 -1.04 29.47
C ALA A 41 -20.51 -1.80 30.37
N VAL A 42 -21.70 -2.13 29.86
CA VAL A 42 -22.69 -2.96 30.58
C VAL A 42 -22.10 -4.35 30.88
N ALA A 43 -21.47 -5.00 29.90
CA ALA A 43 -20.82 -6.28 30.10
C ALA A 43 -19.71 -6.23 31.16
N SER A 44 -18.91 -5.14 31.15
CA SER A 44 -17.84 -4.92 32.12
C SER A 44 -18.36 -4.76 33.56
N ILE A 45 -19.43 -3.99 33.76
CA ILE A 45 -20.08 -3.84 35.05
C ILE A 45 -20.71 -5.16 35.49
N SER A 46 -21.45 -5.82 34.62
CA SER A 46 -22.12 -7.08 34.90
C SER A 46 -21.14 -8.22 35.24
N SER A 47 -19.90 -8.13 34.74
CA SER A 47 -18.84 -9.10 35.07
C SER A 47 -18.49 -9.14 36.55
N LEU A 48 -18.74 -8.08 37.27
CA LEU A 48 -18.49 -7.98 38.72
C LEU A 48 -19.59 -8.64 39.54
N GLY A 49 -20.79 -8.85 38.95
CA GLY A 49 -21.94 -9.34 39.70
C GLY A 49 -21.72 -10.67 40.42
N SER A 50 -21.01 -11.62 39.75
CA SER A 50 -20.66 -12.90 40.37
C SER A 50 -19.70 -12.75 41.55
N PHE A 51 -18.75 -11.81 41.50
CA PHE A 51 -17.81 -11.53 42.59
C PHE A 51 -18.50 -10.79 43.75
N ILE A 52 -19.37 -9.84 43.40
CA ILE A 52 -20.17 -9.10 44.39
C ILE A 52 -21.12 -10.03 45.14
N ALA A 53 -21.68 -11.05 44.48
CA ALA A 53 -22.59 -12.03 45.06
C ALA A 53 -21.93 -12.91 46.16
N ILE A 54 -20.62 -13.08 46.15
CA ILE A 54 -19.93 -14.03 47.04
C ILE A 54 -20.07 -13.61 48.52
N HIS A 55 -19.96 -12.33 48.85
CA HIS A 55 -20.11 -11.86 50.20
C HIS A 55 -21.52 -12.07 50.77
N PRO A 56 -22.61 -11.63 50.12
CA PRO A 56 -23.98 -11.92 50.63
C PRO A 56 -24.33 -13.39 50.59
N LEU A 57 -23.77 -14.21 49.64
CA LEU A 57 -23.96 -15.65 49.61
C LEU A 57 -23.31 -16.29 50.85
N ALA A 58 -22.05 -15.97 51.15
CA ALA A 58 -21.35 -16.50 52.30
C ALA A 58 -22.09 -16.12 53.61
N THR A 59 -22.57 -14.87 53.74
CA THR A 59 -23.34 -14.44 54.92
C THR A 59 -24.67 -15.20 55.04
N ALA A 60 -25.41 -15.45 53.97
CA ALA A 60 -26.65 -16.20 53.95
C ALA A 60 -26.45 -17.66 54.37
N LEU A 61 -25.42 -18.33 53.79
CA LEU A 61 -25.08 -19.71 54.12
C LEU A 61 -24.65 -19.88 55.60
N LEU A 62 -23.85 -18.96 56.14
CA LEU A 62 -23.45 -18.99 57.53
C LEU A 62 -24.62 -18.72 58.51
N ALA A 63 -25.65 -18.02 58.05
CA ALA A 63 -26.88 -17.78 58.81
C ALA A 63 -27.93 -18.88 58.66
N GLY A 64 -27.74 -19.87 57.75
CA GLY A 64 -28.71 -20.91 57.43
C GLY A 64 -29.95 -20.36 56.68
N ASP A 65 -29.82 -19.23 55.98
CA ASP A 65 -30.90 -18.58 55.22
C ASP A 65 -30.86 -19.06 53.76
N ASP A 66 -31.41 -20.22 53.46
CA ASP A 66 -31.43 -20.85 52.14
C ASP A 66 -32.18 -20.00 51.11
N ASP A 67 -33.27 -19.34 51.50
CA ASP A 67 -34.01 -18.48 50.58
C ASP A 67 -33.21 -17.28 50.09
N ARG A 68 -32.46 -16.67 50.98
CA ARG A 68 -31.53 -15.58 50.66
C ARG A 68 -30.39 -16.09 49.81
N ALA A 69 -29.84 -17.25 50.11
CA ALA A 69 -28.76 -17.84 49.33
C ALA A 69 -29.19 -18.07 47.88
N TRP A 70 -30.36 -18.64 47.64
CA TRP A 70 -30.92 -18.86 46.29
C TRP A 70 -31.18 -17.56 45.52
N ARG A 71 -31.66 -16.50 46.17
CA ARG A 71 -31.83 -15.17 45.53
C ARG A 71 -30.48 -14.61 45.06
N VAL A 72 -29.43 -14.77 45.86
CA VAL A 72 -28.10 -14.31 45.49
C VAL A 72 -27.50 -15.12 44.34
N VAL A 73 -27.70 -16.44 44.33
CA VAL A 73 -27.31 -17.30 43.19
C VAL A 73 -28.03 -16.89 41.92
N LEU A 74 -29.32 -16.62 41.99
CA LEU A 74 -30.08 -16.13 40.85
C LEU A 74 -29.57 -14.77 40.35
N PHE A 75 -29.25 -13.84 41.25
CA PHE A 75 -28.65 -12.57 40.91
C PHE A 75 -27.30 -12.76 40.16
N ALA A 76 -26.42 -13.64 40.64
CA ALA A 76 -25.17 -13.96 39.99
C ALA A 76 -25.36 -14.58 38.61
N ALA A 77 -26.32 -15.49 38.46
CA ALA A 77 -26.66 -16.10 37.18
C ALA A 77 -27.21 -15.08 36.16
N VAL A 78 -28.08 -14.17 36.59
CA VAL A 78 -28.64 -13.10 35.76
C VAL A 78 -27.53 -12.14 35.29
N THR A 79 -26.65 -11.70 36.20
CA THR A 79 -25.54 -10.79 35.84
C THR A 79 -24.56 -11.45 34.88
N LEU A 80 -24.28 -12.75 35.04
CA LEU A 80 -23.46 -13.52 34.12
C LEU A 80 -24.11 -13.63 32.73
N MET A 81 -25.44 -13.88 32.67
CA MET A 81 -26.20 -13.93 31.42
C MET A 81 -26.18 -12.56 30.71
N VAL A 82 -26.44 -11.47 31.45
CA VAL A 82 -26.36 -10.10 30.91
C VAL A 82 -24.96 -9.80 30.34
N ARG A 83 -23.91 -10.16 31.11
CA ARG A 83 -22.54 -10.05 30.63
C ARG A 83 -22.34 -10.77 29.31
N PHE A 84 -22.72 -12.06 29.24
CA PHE A 84 -22.53 -12.89 28.07
C PHE A 84 -23.23 -12.30 26.83
N VAL A 85 -24.51 -11.94 26.97
CA VAL A 85 -25.28 -11.36 25.87
C VAL A 85 -24.72 -10.01 25.46
N ALA A 86 -24.49 -9.09 26.39
CA ALA A 86 -23.99 -7.76 26.10
C ALA A 86 -22.60 -7.79 25.44
N GLN A 87 -21.70 -8.65 25.92
CA GLN A 87 -20.35 -8.80 25.36
C GLN A 87 -20.42 -9.41 23.94
N SER A 88 -21.23 -10.46 23.74
CA SER A 88 -21.37 -11.11 22.41
C SER A 88 -21.95 -10.14 21.39
N VAL A 89 -23.00 -9.39 21.75
CA VAL A 89 -23.61 -8.40 20.85
C VAL A 89 -22.63 -7.25 20.58
N SER A 90 -21.90 -6.79 21.59
CA SER A 90 -20.84 -5.77 21.42
C SER A 90 -19.79 -6.21 20.37
N TYR A 91 -19.23 -7.41 20.52
CA TYR A 91 -18.24 -7.93 19.58
C TYR A 91 -18.81 -8.10 18.16
N LEU A 92 -20.01 -8.62 18.02
CA LEU A 92 -20.66 -8.74 16.70
C LEU A 92 -20.81 -7.38 16.02
N LEU A 93 -21.28 -6.36 16.76
CA LEU A 93 -21.45 -5.00 16.22
C LEU A 93 -20.12 -4.36 15.83
N MET A 94 -19.08 -4.56 16.65
CA MET A 94 -17.74 -4.01 16.37
C MET A 94 -17.09 -4.65 15.15
N HIS A 95 -17.17 -5.98 15.03
CA HIS A 95 -16.62 -6.69 13.87
C HIS A 95 -17.40 -6.40 12.59
N ASP A 96 -18.73 -6.29 12.65
CA ASP A 96 -19.55 -5.92 11.50
C ASP A 96 -19.24 -4.49 11.04
N ALA A 97 -19.10 -3.55 11.98
CA ALA A 97 -18.67 -2.19 11.69
C ALA A 97 -17.27 -2.13 11.06
N ASP A 98 -16.33 -2.94 11.55
CA ASP A 98 -14.98 -3.03 11.00
C ASP A 98 -14.95 -3.63 9.59
N MET A 99 -15.69 -4.71 9.34
CA MET A 99 -15.76 -5.30 7.99
C MET A 99 -16.29 -4.29 6.97
N GLU A 100 -17.32 -3.53 7.33
CA GLU A 100 -17.87 -2.49 6.46
C GLU A 100 -16.86 -1.35 6.25
N PHE A 101 -16.19 -0.91 7.31
CA PHE A 101 -15.14 0.11 7.23
C PHE A 101 -13.99 -0.33 6.31
N GLN A 102 -13.45 -1.54 6.49
CA GLN A 102 -12.37 -2.07 5.65
C GLN A 102 -12.79 -2.19 4.17
N LEU A 103 -14.02 -2.66 3.90
CA LEU A 103 -14.52 -2.78 2.53
C LEU A 103 -14.61 -1.41 1.84
N ARG A 104 -15.15 -0.41 2.54
CA ARG A 104 -15.24 0.97 2.03
C ARG A 104 -13.85 1.56 1.78
N LEU A 105 -12.93 1.33 2.73
CA LEU A 105 -11.56 1.82 2.62
C LEU A 105 -10.84 1.20 1.42
N ARG A 106 -10.90 -0.12 1.26
CA ARG A 106 -10.30 -0.82 0.10
C ARG A 106 -10.88 -0.33 -1.23
N ARG A 107 -12.20 -0.14 -1.31
CA ARG A 107 -12.86 0.41 -2.51
C ARG A 107 -12.39 1.83 -2.81
N ARG A 108 -12.25 2.68 -1.79
CA ARG A 108 -11.78 4.06 -1.96
C ARG A 108 -10.32 4.10 -2.39
N LEU A 109 -9.46 3.29 -1.80
CA LEU A 109 -8.05 3.14 -2.19
C LEU A 109 -7.92 2.63 -3.64
N ALA A 110 -8.69 1.60 -4.02
CA ALA A 110 -8.66 1.07 -5.38
C ALA A 110 -9.12 2.12 -6.41
N ARG A 111 -10.19 2.86 -6.13
CA ARG A 111 -10.64 3.99 -6.98
C ARG A 111 -9.59 5.09 -7.07
N ARG A 112 -8.91 5.41 -5.95
CA ARG A 112 -7.83 6.41 -5.96
C ARG A 112 -6.68 5.96 -6.82
N LEU A 113 -6.22 4.72 -6.67
CA LEU A 113 -5.15 4.16 -7.50
C LEU A 113 -5.48 4.20 -8.99
N GLY A 114 -6.73 3.89 -9.38
CA GLY A 114 -7.16 3.96 -10.77
C GLY A 114 -7.17 5.38 -11.37
N ARG A 115 -7.04 6.42 -10.55
CA ARG A 115 -7.03 7.85 -10.97
C ARG A 115 -5.65 8.51 -10.83
N LEU A 116 -4.67 7.80 -10.25
CA LEU A 116 -3.31 8.32 -10.14
C LEU A 116 -2.63 8.35 -11.51
N PRO A 117 -1.74 9.32 -11.75
CA PRO A 117 -0.96 9.36 -12.98
C PRO A 117 -0.08 8.13 -13.12
N LEU A 118 0.09 7.62 -14.35
CA LEU A 118 0.91 6.44 -14.60
C LEU A 118 2.35 6.62 -14.12
N GLY A 119 2.88 7.84 -14.20
CA GLY A 119 4.20 8.18 -13.68
C GLY A 119 4.39 7.96 -12.18
N TRP A 120 3.31 8.01 -11.39
CA TRP A 120 3.35 7.70 -9.97
C TRP A 120 3.74 6.23 -9.72
N PHE A 121 3.29 5.32 -10.58
CA PHE A 121 3.60 3.87 -10.47
C PHE A 121 5.02 3.55 -10.90
N SER A 122 5.62 4.31 -11.82
CA SER A 122 7.00 4.08 -12.28
C SER A 122 8.04 4.42 -11.22
N SER A 123 7.72 5.36 -10.31
CA SER A 123 8.60 5.79 -9.23
C SER A 123 8.45 4.98 -7.93
N ARG A 124 7.46 4.08 -7.83
CA ARG A 124 7.14 3.35 -6.60
C ARG A 124 7.18 1.84 -6.77
N ASN A 125 7.65 1.16 -5.72
CA ASN A 125 7.67 -0.30 -5.68
C ASN A 125 6.23 -0.84 -5.44
N SER A 126 5.79 -1.77 -6.28
CA SER A 126 4.50 -2.47 -6.15
C SER A 126 4.28 -3.12 -4.78
N ALA A 127 5.36 -3.56 -4.12
CA ALA A 127 5.30 -4.11 -2.77
C ALA A 127 4.81 -3.08 -1.73
N THR A 128 5.18 -1.80 -1.89
CA THR A 128 4.70 -0.71 -1.01
C THR A 128 3.21 -0.47 -1.19
N VAL A 129 2.74 -0.48 -2.44
CA VAL A 129 1.30 -0.33 -2.75
C VAL A 129 0.50 -1.51 -2.18
N LYS A 130 0.98 -2.75 -2.40
CA LYS A 130 0.38 -3.95 -1.83
C LYS A 130 0.29 -3.86 -0.31
N LYS A 131 1.39 -3.44 0.37
CA LYS A 131 1.42 -3.27 1.82
C LYS A 131 0.32 -2.32 2.29
N THR A 132 0.14 -1.17 1.63
CA THR A 132 -0.90 -0.20 2.02
C THR A 132 -2.31 -0.75 1.79
N LEU A 133 -2.55 -1.46 0.68
CA LEU A 133 -3.87 -2.03 0.36
C LEU A 133 -4.27 -3.23 1.22
N ALA A 134 -3.31 -4.04 1.64
CA ALA A 134 -3.55 -5.26 2.41
C ALA A 134 -3.21 -5.05 3.89
N ASP A 135 -1.91 -4.93 4.21
CA ASP A 135 -1.39 -5.00 5.57
C ASP A 135 -1.77 -3.77 6.40
N ASP A 136 -1.72 -2.56 5.81
CA ASP A 136 -2.06 -1.34 6.55
C ASP A 136 -3.58 -1.23 6.79
N VAL A 137 -4.42 -1.69 5.85
CA VAL A 137 -5.87 -1.77 6.08
C VAL A 137 -6.20 -2.80 7.16
N GLU A 138 -5.49 -3.95 7.18
CA GLU A 138 -5.65 -4.96 8.22
C GLU A 138 -5.18 -4.45 9.59
N ALA A 139 -4.07 -3.69 9.65
CA ALA A 139 -3.61 -3.09 10.90
C ALA A 139 -4.64 -2.14 11.54
N LEU A 140 -5.55 -1.55 10.76
CA LEU A 140 -6.66 -0.74 11.26
C LEU A 140 -7.77 -1.57 11.91
N HIS A 141 -7.88 -2.86 11.61
CA HIS A 141 -8.83 -3.79 12.23
C HIS A 141 -8.75 -3.75 13.76
N TYR A 142 -7.53 -3.87 14.29
CA TYR A 142 -7.37 -3.85 15.74
C TYR A 142 -7.87 -2.54 16.37
N LEU A 143 -7.68 -1.41 15.69
CA LEU A 143 -8.14 -0.12 16.18
C LEU A 143 -9.68 -0.05 16.30
N VAL A 144 -10.39 -0.57 15.30
CA VAL A 144 -11.85 -0.47 15.21
C VAL A 144 -12.54 -1.59 15.99
N ALA A 145 -12.11 -2.84 15.80
CA ALA A 145 -12.81 -4.01 16.35
C ALA A 145 -12.43 -4.30 17.82
N HIS A 146 -11.18 -4.02 18.22
CA HIS A 146 -10.66 -4.46 19.53
C HIS A 146 -10.31 -3.32 20.47
N SER A 147 -9.65 -2.24 20.00
CA SER A 147 -9.12 -1.23 20.91
C SER A 147 -10.20 -0.50 21.72
N LEU A 148 -11.37 -0.23 21.13
CA LEU A 148 -12.47 0.42 21.81
C LEU A 148 -13.11 -0.47 22.90
N PRO A 149 -13.48 -1.74 22.62
CA PRO A 149 -13.96 -2.67 23.65
C PRO A 149 -12.93 -2.92 24.75
N ASP A 150 -11.65 -3.14 24.37
CA ASP A 150 -10.57 -3.42 25.31
C ASP A 150 -10.32 -2.24 26.27
N LEU A 151 -10.28 -1.02 25.72
CA LEU A 151 -10.12 0.19 26.51
C LEU A 151 -11.33 0.43 27.42
N THR A 152 -12.55 0.17 26.93
CA THR A 152 -13.78 0.26 27.73
C THR A 152 -13.72 -0.71 28.90
N MET A 153 -13.38 -1.97 28.65
CA MET A 153 -13.23 -2.98 29.69
C MET A 153 -12.12 -2.60 30.69
N ALA A 154 -10.98 -2.12 30.18
CA ALA A 154 -9.83 -1.76 31.00
C ALA A 154 -10.08 -0.56 31.94
N ILE A 155 -11.06 0.28 31.61
CA ILE A 155 -11.44 1.44 32.45
C ILE A 155 -12.67 1.12 33.31
N VAL A 156 -13.74 0.62 32.70
CA VAL A 156 -15.04 0.48 33.36
C VAL A 156 -15.02 -0.59 34.46
N ALA A 157 -14.40 -1.77 34.20
CA ALA A 157 -14.40 -2.85 35.18
C ALA A 157 -13.60 -2.50 36.45
N PRO A 158 -12.36 -1.97 36.39
CA PRO A 158 -11.64 -1.53 37.59
C PRO A 158 -12.33 -0.37 38.34
N VAL A 159 -12.88 0.61 37.60
CA VAL A 159 -13.59 1.73 38.24
C VAL A 159 -14.82 1.24 38.98
N ALA A 160 -15.63 0.38 38.39
CA ALA A 160 -16.79 -0.20 39.04
C ALA A 160 -16.42 -1.09 40.25
N ALA A 161 -15.37 -1.92 40.10
CA ALA A 161 -14.86 -2.74 41.21
C ALA A 161 -14.36 -1.88 42.38
N LEU A 162 -13.55 -0.87 42.09
CA LEU A 162 -13.05 0.05 43.13
C LEU A 162 -14.16 0.83 43.83
N SER A 163 -15.17 1.29 43.08
CA SER A 163 -16.33 1.99 43.65
C SER A 163 -17.07 1.09 44.63
N TYR A 164 -17.27 -0.20 44.27
CA TYR A 164 -17.91 -1.16 45.18
C TYR A 164 -17.05 -1.46 46.41
N LEU A 165 -15.74 -1.68 46.25
CA LEU A 165 -14.81 -1.95 47.37
C LEU A 165 -14.71 -0.75 48.33
N LEU A 166 -14.66 0.48 47.82
CA LEU A 166 -14.67 1.70 48.64
C LEU A 166 -15.96 1.84 49.48
N PHE A 167 -17.08 1.40 48.92
CA PHE A 167 -18.34 1.40 49.64
C PHE A 167 -18.37 0.36 50.77
N LEU A 168 -17.69 -0.79 50.60
CA LEU A 168 -17.61 -1.81 51.66
C LEU A 168 -16.67 -1.39 52.79
N ASP A 169 -15.39 -1.16 52.48
CA ASP A 169 -14.38 -0.71 53.45
C ASP A 169 -13.25 0.01 52.70
N TRP A 170 -13.11 1.33 52.94
CA TRP A 170 -12.09 2.13 52.31
C TRP A 170 -10.66 1.76 52.75
N ARG A 171 -10.47 1.20 53.95
CA ARG A 171 -9.15 0.79 54.51
C ARG A 171 -8.62 -0.43 53.76
N LEU A 172 -9.47 -1.46 53.61
CA LEU A 172 -9.13 -2.66 52.81
C LEU A 172 -8.94 -2.33 51.32
N THR A 173 -9.69 -1.33 50.79
CA THR A 173 -9.49 -0.84 49.45
C THR A 173 -8.10 -0.23 49.25
N LEU A 174 -7.66 0.64 50.18
CA LEU A 174 -6.32 1.21 50.13
C LEU A 174 -5.23 0.14 50.22
N LEU A 175 -5.44 -0.88 51.05
CA LEU A 175 -4.53 -2.02 51.17
C LEU A 175 -4.44 -2.78 49.82
N THR A 176 -5.57 -3.06 49.17
CA THR A 176 -5.62 -3.71 47.89
C THR A 176 -4.90 -2.89 46.81
N LEU A 177 -4.95 -1.57 46.90
CA LEU A 177 -4.31 -0.66 45.96
C LEU A 177 -2.83 -0.36 46.29
N VAL A 178 -2.26 -0.88 47.38
CA VAL A 178 -0.93 -0.50 47.86
C VAL A 178 0.18 -0.67 46.84
N THR A 179 0.06 -1.66 45.93
CA THR A 179 1.05 -1.92 44.88
C THR A 179 0.84 -1.09 43.60
N MET A 180 -0.35 -0.48 43.42
CA MET A 180 -0.72 0.24 42.19
C MET A 180 0.12 1.51 41.94
N PRO A 181 0.42 2.37 42.93
CA PRO A 181 1.25 3.54 42.68
C PRO A 181 2.65 3.18 42.18
N LEU A 182 3.25 2.13 42.77
CA LEU A 182 4.56 1.65 42.34
C LEU A 182 4.52 1.03 40.95
N PHE A 183 3.49 0.22 40.65
CA PHE A 183 3.24 -0.29 39.30
C PHE A 183 3.14 0.86 38.29
N GLY A 184 2.31 1.86 38.54
CA GLY A 184 2.11 3.01 37.66
C GLY A 184 3.41 3.80 37.43
N LEU A 185 4.23 3.98 38.47
CA LEU A 185 5.54 4.62 38.36
C LEU A 185 6.49 3.82 37.47
N LEU A 186 6.63 2.51 37.73
CA LEU A 186 7.47 1.62 36.93
C LEU A 186 7.01 1.58 35.48
N PHE A 187 5.71 1.47 35.23
CA PHE A 187 5.11 1.47 33.91
C PHE A 187 5.40 2.77 33.14
N ARG A 188 5.25 3.93 33.82
CA ARG A 188 5.56 5.23 33.22
C ARG A 188 7.04 5.39 32.87
N VAL A 189 7.94 4.91 33.74
CA VAL A 189 9.39 4.92 33.46
C VAL A 189 9.73 4.01 32.27
N THR A 190 9.15 2.82 32.22
CA THR A 190 9.33 1.86 31.14
C THR A 190 8.82 2.42 29.80
N GLY A 191 7.62 3.00 29.79
CA GLY A 191 7.02 3.59 28.59
C GLY A 191 7.85 4.74 28.02
N ARG A 192 8.36 5.64 28.88
CA ARG A 192 9.24 6.75 28.46
C ARG A 192 10.57 6.25 27.87
N ARG A 193 11.16 5.19 28.43
CA ARG A 193 12.39 4.59 27.91
C ARG A 193 12.14 3.91 26.57
N SER A 194 11.04 3.15 26.43
CA SER A 194 10.68 2.49 25.17
C SER A 194 10.52 3.47 24.02
N GLY A 195 9.86 4.62 24.22
CA GLY A 195 9.66 5.62 23.18
C GLY A 195 10.98 6.22 22.67
N ARG A 196 11.90 6.57 23.59
CA ARG A 196 13.20 7.18 23.22
C ARG A 196 14.16 6.23 22.51
N GLN A 197 14.05 4.93 22.75
CA GLN A 197 14.95 3.92 22.21
C GLN A 197 14.39 3.18 21.00
N GLY A 198 13.09 3.37 20.69
CA GLY A 198 12.43 2.72 19.56
C GLY A 198 13.05 3.05 18.21
N GLU A 199 13.53 4.29 18.02
CA GLU A 199 14.20 4.70 16.78
C GLU A 199 15.55 3.99 16.55
N ARG A 200 16.29 3.69 17.63
CA ARG A 200 17.56 2.95 17.53
C ARG A 200 17.30 1.51 17.07
N LEU A 201 16.30 0.87 17.67
CA LEU A 201 15.89 -0.48 17.29
C LEU A 201 15.32 -0.51 15.87
N GLY A 202 14.53 0.51 15.49
CA GLY A 202 14.02 0.66 14.12
C GLY A 202 15.14 0.76 13.09
N ARG A 203 16.20 1.52 13.34
CA ARG A 203 17.37 1.60 12.45
C ARG A 203 18.13 0.29 12.33
N ALA A 204 18.32 -0.42 13.44
CA ALA A 204 19.00 -1.72 13.42
C ALA A 204 18.21 -2.77 12.62
N ILE A 205 16.88 -2.80 12.71
CA ILE A 205 16.04 -3.72 11.93
C ILE A 205 16.04 -3.38 10.43
N VAL A 206 16.12 -2.09 10.08
CA VAL A 206 16.32 -1.66 8.67
C VAL A 206 17.66 -2.16 8.14
N GLY A 207 18.72 -2.12 8.96
CA GLY A 207 20.02 -2.69 8.60
C GLY A 207 19.96 -4.18 8.26
N VAL A 208 19.26 -4.97 9.09
CA VAL A 208 19.04 -6.40 8.82
C VAL A 208 18.25 -6.61 7.53
N ASN A 209 17.16 -5.87 7.33
CA ASN A 209 16.34 -6.00 6.13
C ASN A 209 17.13 -5.66 4.85
N THR A 210 17.95 -4.62 4.89
CA THR A 210 18.83 -4.26 3.77
C THR A 210 19.84 -5.37 3.48
N ALA A 211 20.49 -5.92 4.52
CA ALA A 211 21.44 -7.01 4.37
C ALA A 211 20.80 -8.30 3.81
N VAL A 212 19.56 -8.62 4.20
CA VAL A 212 18.79 -9.75 3.63
C VAL A 212 18.53 -9.54 2.14
N ILE A 213 18.09 -8.34 1.76
CA ILE A 213 17.80 -8.02 0.34
C ILE A 213 19.08 -8.14 -0.49
N GLU A 214 20.19 -7.53 -0.04
CA GLU A 214 21.50 -7.65 -0.70
C GLU A 214 21.96 -9.11 -0.82
N PHE A 215 21.80 -9.89 0.24
CA PHE A 215 22.15 -11.31 0.26
C PHE A 215 21.33 -12.13 -0.75
N VAL A 216 19.99 -11.95 -0.76
CA VAL A 216 19.10 -12.67 -1.68
C VAL A 216 19.35 -12.28 -3.14
N GLN A 217 19.51 -10.98 -3.42
CA GLN A 217 19.79 -10.48 -4.77
C GLN A 217 21.19 -10.91 -5.27
N GLY A 218 22.18 -10.94 -4.35
CA GLY A 218 23.56 -11.31 -4.67
C GLY A 218 23.84 -12.81 -4.64
N ILE A 219 22.91 -13.67 -4.17
CA ILE A 219 23.17 -15.09 -3.90
C ILE A 219 23.64 -15.86 -5.14
N THR A 220 23.10 -15.52 -6.31
CA THR A 220 23.46 -16.16 -7.58
C THR A 220 24.93 -15.88 -7.93
N VAL A 221 25.36 -14.62 -7.80
CA VAL A 221 26.75 -14.19 -8.05
C VAL A 221 27.69 -14.85 -7.04
N ILE A 222 27.31 -14.84 -5.76
CA ILE A 222 28.11 -15.42 -4.68
C ILE A 222 28.31 -16.92 -4.87
N LYS A 223 27.26 -17.65 -5.28
CA LYS A 223 27.34 -19.10 -5.59
C LYS A 223 28.18 -19.34 -6.83
N ALA A 224 28.03 -18.53 -7.89
CA ALA A 224 28.78 -18.68 -9.13
C ALA A 224 30.30 -18.49 -8.92
N PHE A 225 30.70 -17.59 -8.03
CA PHE A 225 32.11 -17.31 -7.74
C PHE A 225 32.66 -18.04 -6.50
N GLY A 226 31.92 -19.01 -5.93
CA GLY A 226 32.38 -19.85 -4.82
C GLY A 226 32.60 -19.12 -3.48
N GLN A 227 32.17 -17.86 -3.34
CA GLN A 227 32.43 -17.00 -2.19
C GLN A 227 31.39 -17.20 -1.06
N ARG A 228 31.11 -18.46 -0.72
CA ARG A 228 30.04 -18.81 0.28
C ARG A 228 30.24 -18.12 1.64
N GLY A 229 31.47 -17.87 2.10
CA GLY A 229 31.73 -17.30 3.42
C GLY A 229 31.68 -15.75 3.48
N ARG A 230 31.63 -15.03 2.35
CA ARG A 230 31.62 -13.55 2.35
C ARG A 230 30.24 -12.92 2.36
N ALA A 231 29.26 -13.61 1.81
CA ALA A 231 27.89 -13.13 1.78
C ALA A 231 27.19 -13.17 3.14
N ASP A 232 27.57 -14.18 3.92
CA ASP A 232 27.06 -14.43 5.26
C ASP A 232 27.58 -13.37 6.27
N VAL A 233 28.80 -12.86 6.07
CA VAL A 233 29.45 -11.92 7.01
C VAL A 233 28.66 -10.63 7.20
N ARG A 234 28.16 -10.00 6.14
CA ARG A 234 27.39 -8.76 6.26
C ARG A 234 26.02 -8.98 6.92
N TYR A 235 25.35 -10.05 6.55
CA TYR A 235 24.07 -10.41 7.14
C TYR A 235 24.25 -10.77 8.63
N THR A 236 25.22 -11.62 8.95
CA THR A 236 25.51 -12.02 10.33
C THR A 236 25.92 -10.81 11.17
N ALA A 237 26.76 -9.92 10.66
CA ALA A 237 27.14 -8.69 11.37
C ALA A 237 25.91 -7.77 11.62
N ALA A 238 24.99 -7.63 10.65
CA ALA A 238 23.78 -6.85 10.84
C ALA A 238 22.84 -7.49 11.86
N VAL A 239 22.73 -8.83 11.89
CA VAL A 239 21.96 -9.56 12.88
C VAL A 239 22.60 -9.41 14.28
N ASP A 240 23.91 -9.53 14.39
CA ASP A 240 24.63 -9.36 15.66
C ASP A 240 24.48 -7.94 16.22
N ASP A 241 24.60 -6.91 15.38
CA ASP A 241 24.33 -5.51 15.77
C ASP A 241 22.87 -5.31 16.23
N TYR A 242 21.92 -5.90 15.50
CA TYR A 242 20.51 -5.89 15.91
C TYR A 242 20.31 -6.57 17.26
N MET A 243 20.89 -7.75 17.48
CA MET A 243 20.77 -8.49 18.73
C MET A 243 21.44 -7.77 19.89
N ALA A 244 22.61 -7.16 19.67
CA ALA A 244 23.27 -6.31 20.65
C ALA A 244 22.41 -5.08 21.00
N THR A 245 21.87 -4.38 20.00
CA THR A 245 20.96 -3.26 20.16
C THR A 245 19.67 -3.67 20.87
N LEU A 246 19.08 -4.81 20.47
CA LEU A 246 17.87 -5.36 21.06
C LEU A 246 18.08 -5.66 22.57
N SER A 247 19.18 -6.33 22.92
CA SER A 247 19.49 -6.67 24.31
C SER A 247 19.78 -5.44 25.16
N ALA A 248 20.51 -4.46 24.61
CA ALA A 248 20.80 -3.21 25.29
C ALA A 248 19.54 -2.34 25.52
N VAL A 249 18.62 -2.32 24.56
CA VAL A 249 17.36 -1.57 24.63
C VAL A 249 16.31 -2.31 25.45
N LYS A 250 16.06 -3.58 25.12
CA LYS A 250 14.97 -4.39 25.72
C LYS A 250 15.33 -4.94 27.09
N GLY A 251 16.60 -5.27 27.34
CA GLY A 251 17.02 -5.88 28.60
C GLY A 251 16.59 -5.11 29.86
N PRO A 252 16.94 -3.82 30.01
CA PRO A 252 16.51 -2.99 31.14
C PRO A 252 14.98 -2.80 31.21
N ILE A 253 14.33 -2.68 30.04
CA ILE A 253 12.87 -2.54 29.94
C ILE A 253 12.18 -3.79 30.43
N LEU A 254 12.63 -4.98 29.99
CA LEU A 254 12.07 -6.27 30.40
C LEU A 254 12.21 -6.50 31.89
N ARG A 255 13.39 -6.21 32.48
CA ARG A 255 13.60 -6.34 33.95
C ARG A 255 12.62 -5.45 34.72
N LEU A 256 12.48 -4.19 34.31
CA LEU A 256 11.58 -3.25 34.98
C LEU A 256 10.11 -3.64 34.82
N SER A 257 9.74 -4.09 33.62
CA SER A 257 8.39 -4.61 33.34
C SER A 257 8.09 -5.87 34.13
N SER A 258 9.06 -6.80 34.26
CA SER A 258 8.87 -8.02 35.06
C SER A 258 8.61 -7.71 36.52
N ILE A 259 9.34 -6.74 37.09
CA ILE A 259 9.08 -6.27 38.46
C ILE A 259 7.69 -5.62 38.58
N ALA A 260 7.33 -4.76 37.58
CA ALA A 260 6.02 -4.13 37.57
C ALA A 260 4.89 -5.19 37.50
N TYR A 261 5.02 -6.19 36.64
CA TYR A 261 4.03 -7.27 36.55
C TYR A 261 3.97 -8.12 37.80
N ALA A 262 5.12 -8.40 38.45
CA ALA A 262 5.13 -9.13 39.69
C ALA A 262 4.33 -8.42 40.79
N LEU A 263 4.37 -7.08 40.85
CA LEU A 263 3.61 -6.26 41.80
C LEU A 263 2.08 -6.37 41.66
N VAL A 264 1.59 -6.56 40.42
CA VAL A 264 0.16 -6.71 40.13
C VAL A 264 -0.22 -8.17 39.77
N SER A 265 0.69 -9.11 40.02
CA SER A 265 0.40 -10.52 39.82
C SER A 265 -0.69 -11.02 40.77
N PRO A 266 -1.48 -12.04 40.38
CA PRO A 266 -2.47 -12.64 41.25
C PRO A 266 -1.91 -13.05 42.62
N ALA A 267 -0.69 -13.58 42.66
CA ALA A 267 -0.05 -14.02 43.88
C ALA A 267 0.24 -12.84 44.85
N THR A 268 0.75 -11.72 44.33
CA THR A 268 1.01 -10.51 45.14
C THR A 268 -0.29 -9.89 45.64
N MET A 269 -1.33 -9.85 44.79
CA MET A 269 -2.64 -9.34 45.16
C MET A 269 -3.31 -10.21 46.23
N LEU A 270 -3.23 -11.54 46.10
CA LEU A 270 -3.71 -12.46 47.13
C LEU A 270 -2.96 -12.27 48.45
N LEU A 271 -1.63 -12.19 48.41
CA LEU A 271 -0.81 -11.99 49.61
C LEU A 271 -1.15 -10.69 50.29
N ALA A 272 -1.28 -9.58 49.57
CA ALA A 272 -1.64 -8.28 50.12
C ALA A 272 -3.06 -8.31 50.72
N SER A 273 -4.05 -8.82 49.99
CA SER A 273 -5.44 -8.84 50.45
C SER A 273 -5.68 -9.84 51.60
N LEU A 274 -5.11 -11.06 51.52
CA LEU A 274 -5.23 -12.05 52.61
C LEU A 274 -4.39 -11.68 53.83
N GLY A 275 -3.11 -11.35 53.61
CA GLY A 275 -2.20 -11.00 54.71
C GLY A 275 -2.66 -9.75 55.49
N GLY A 276 -2.95 -8.68 54.76
CA GLY A 276 -3.44 -7.45 55.37
C GLY A 276 -4.87 -7.57 55.86
N GLY A 277 -5.74 -8.30 55.16
CA GLY A 277 -7.11 -8.61 55.63
C GLY A 277 -7.08 -9.39 56.94
N THR A 278 -6.22 -10.43 57.04
CA THR A 278 -6.03 -11.20 58.30
C THR A 278 -5.57 -10.32 59.42
N LEU A 279 -4.62 -9.39 59.17
CA LEU A 279 -4.17 -8.41 60.15
C LEU A 279 -5.32 -7.52 60.61
N PHE A 280 -6.16 -7.00 59.73
CA PHE A 280 -7.30 -6.15 60.07
C PHE A 280 -8.36 -6.91 60.89
N VAL A 281 -8.58 -8.19 60.57
CA VAL A 281 -9.44 -9.08 61.37
C VAL A 281 -8.85 -9.27 62.77
N ALA A 282 -7.55 -9.53 62.89
CA ALA A 282 -6.87 -9.68 64.20
C ALA A 282 -6.92 -8.42 65.04
N LEU A 283 -6.90 -7.24 64.38
CA LEU A 283 -7.06 -5.91 65.06
C LEU A 283 -8.53 -5.58 65.37
N GLY A 284 -9.48 -6.42 65.02
CA GLY A 284 -10.91 -6.18 65.23
C GLY A 284 -11.51 -5.08 64.34
N TRP A 285 -10.83 -4.68 63.27
CA TRP A 285 -11.28 -3.60 62.36
C TRP A 285 -12.27 -4.07 61.32
N THR A 286 -12.28 -5.37 60.96
CA THR A 286 -13.15 -5.95 59.96
C THR A 286 -13.50 -7.41 60.29
N ARG A 287 -14.55 -7.95 59.68
CA ARG A 287 -14.96 -9.37 59.85
C ARG A 287 -14.32 -10.25 58.79
N PRO A 288 -14.03 -11.55 59.08
CA PRO A 288 -13.41 -12.45 58.09
C PRO A 288 -14.15 -12.52 56.74
N VAL A 289 -15.50 -12.48 56.77
CA VAL A 289 -16.32 -12.57 55.53
C VAL A 289 -16.18 -11.30 54.67
N GLU A 290 -15.90 -10.17 55.29
CA GLU A 290 -15.72 -8.87 54.58
C GLU A 290 -14.41 -8.81 53.81
N VAL A 291 -13.43 -9.66 54.08
CA VAL A 291 -12.16 -9.76 53.34
C VAL A 291 -12.35 -10.45 51.96
N LEU A 292 -13.33 -11.34 51.79
CA LEU A 292 -13.55 -12.12 50.60
C LEU A 292 -13.73 -11.26 49.30
N PRO A 293 -14.55 -10.20 49.29
CA PRO A 293 -14.68 -9.33 48.12
C PRO A 293 -13.35 -8.71 47.68
N PHE A 294 -12.49 -8.31 48.63
CA PHE A 294 -11.19 -7.68 48.33
C PHE A 294 -10.21 -8.67 47.71
N VAL A 295 -10.22 -9.92 48.16
CA VAL A 295 -9.40 -10.99 47.57
C VAL A 295 -9.81 -11.23 46.13
N LEU A 296 -11.10 -11.36 45.84
CA LEU A 296 -11.62 -11.77 44.53
C LEU A 296 -11.64 -10.59 43.55
N LEU A 297 -12.14 -9.42 43.95
CA LEU A 297 -12.17 -8.24 43.10
C LEU A 297 -10.78 -7.63 42.90
N GLY A 298 -9.89 -7.76 43.90
CA GLY A 298 -8.46 -7.40 43.75
C GLY A 298 -7.82 -8.09 42.53
N LEU A 299 -8.11 -9.38 42.32
CA LEU A 299 -7.69 -10.12 41.13
C LEU A 299 -8.34 -9.61 39.85
N ALA A 300 -9.63 -9.27 39.93
CA ALA A 300 -10.37 -8.78 38.75
C ALA A 300 -9.90 -7.37 38.31
N ILE A 301 -9.36 -6.54 39.21
CA ILE A 301 -8.82 -5.21 38.90
C ILE A 301 -7.53 -5.32 38.10
N THR A 302 -6.71 -6.34 38.33
CA THR A 302 -5.37 -6.44 37.73
C THR A 302 -5.38 -7.01 36.31
N ALA A 303 -6.32 -7.88 35.98
CA ALA A 303 -6.43 -8.49 34.65
C ALA A 303 -6.55 -7.46 33.50
N PRO A 304 -7.39 -6.43 33.57
CA PRO A 304 -7.48 -5.40 32.52
C PRO A 304 -6.20 -4.55 32.38
N LEU A 305 -5.42 -4.38 33.46
CA LEU A 305 -4.17 -3.60 33.40
C LEU A 305 -3.13 -4.25 32.47
N VAL A 306 -3.13 -5.58 32.36
CA VAL A 306 -2.25 -6.29 31.44
C VAL A 306 -2.60 -5.94 30.00
N VAL A 307 -3.89 -5.85 29.66
CA VAL A 307 -4.35 -5.46 28.31
C VAL A 307 -3.87 -4.07 27.93
N VAL A 308 -3.94 -3.10 28.86
CA VAL A 308 -3.49 -1.71 28.64
C VAL A 308 -1.98 -1.65 28.34
N THR A 309 -1.18 -2.63 28.76
CA THR A 309 0.27 -2.62 28.51
C THR A 309 0.63 -2.99 27.06
N TYR A 310 -0.20 -3.77 26.37
CA TYR A 310 0.01 -4.17 24.97
C TYR A 310 -0.73 -3.26 23.97
N ALA A 311 -1.82 -2.63 24.36
CA ALA A 311 -2.63 -1.75 23.54
C ALA A 311 -1.82 -0.61 22.87
N PRO A 312 -0.86 0.08 23.52
CA PRO A 312 -0.11 1.15 22.89
C PRO A 312 0.68 0.72 21.65
N GLN A 313 1.18 -0.51 21.61
CA GLN A 313 1.91 -1.01 20.43
C GLN A 313 0.97 -1.18 19.25
N ALA A 314 -0.17 -1.80 19.44
CA ALA A 314 -1.16 -2.01 18.39
C ALA A 314 -1.77 -0.68 17.90
N VAL A 315 -2.06 0.25 18.83
CA VAL A 315 -2.52 1.60 18.47
C VAL A 315 -1.46 2.37 17.67
N ASN A 316 -0.17 2.25 18.01
CA ASN A 316 0.90 2.87 17.24
C ASN A 316 1.03 2.26 15.83
N GLN A 317 0.91 0.95 15.68
CA GLN A 317 0.91 0.29 14.37
C GLN A 317 -0.27 0.78 13.52
N ALA A 318 -1.47 0.80 14.09
CA ALA A 318 -2.67 1.30 13.42
C ALA A 318 -2.55 2.78 13.05
N ARG A 319 -1.95 3.62 13.94
CA ARG A 319 -1.69 5.03 13.63
C ARG A 319 -0.74 5.21 12.45
N GLN A 320 0.35 4.45 12.40
CA GLN A 320 1.28 4.49 11.27
C GLN A 320 0.63 4.01 9.98
N ALA A 321 -0.18 2.94 10.04
CA ALA A 321 -0.98 2.47 8.93
C ALA A 321 -1.96 3.56 8.45
N ALA A 322 -2.66 4.21 9.37
CA ALA A 322 -3.57 5.32 9.07
C ALA A 322 -2.86 6.48 8.34
N VAL A 323 -1.64 6.83 8.76
CA VAL A 323 -0.85 7.87 8.07
C VAL A 323 -0.57 7.47 6.63
N ARG A 324 -0.03 6.25 6.39
CA ARG A 324 0.27 5.78 5.02
C ARG A 324 -0.97 5.66 4.13
N VAL A 325 -2.07 5.18 4.69
CA VAL A 325 -3.36 5.12 3.99
C VAL A 325 -3.85 6.53 3.62
N THR A 326 -3.75 7.48 4.55
CA THR A 326 -4.16 8.87 4.32
C THR A 326 -3.24 9.55 3.29
N GLU A 327 -1.93 9.31 3.34
CA GLU A 327 -0.99 9.79 2.32
C GLU A 327 -1.37 9.30 0.93
N LEU A 328 -1.72 8.02 0.78
CA LEU A 328 -2.16 7.46 -0.50
C LEU A 328 -3.49 8.07 -0.96
N LEU A 329 -4.46 8.23 -0.06
CA LEU A 329 -5.73 8.88 -0.37
C LEU A 329 -5.57 10.35 -0.76
N ASN A 330 -4.59 11.05 -0.22
CA ASN A 330 -4.30 12.45 -0.49
C ASN A 330 -3.30 12.66 -1.64
N THR A 331 -2.74 11.58 -2.22
CA THR A 331 -1.84 11.69 -3.37
C THR A 331 -2.56 12.43 -4.52
N PRO A 332 -1.96 13.48 -5.10
CA PRO A 332 -2.59 14.23 -6.18
C PRO A 332 -2.97 13.33 -7.36
N VAL A 333 -4.16 13.51 -7.90
CA VAL A 333 -4.61 12.91 -9.16
C VAL A 333 -4.50 13.95 -10.27
N LEU A 334 -4.37 13.48 -11.51
CA LEU A 334 -4.47 14.36 -12.66
C LEU A 334 -5.89 14.95 -12.69
N ALA A 335 -5.97 16.27 -12.73
CA ALA A 335 -7.25 16.94 -12.85
C ALA A 335 -7.90 16.61 -14.21
N GLU A 336 -9.15 16.17 -14.19
CA GLU A 336 -9.93 16.11 -15.42
C GLU A 336 -10.57 17.48 -15.68
N PRO A 337 -10.62 17.92 -16.93
CA PRO A 337 -11.17 19.21 -17.27
C PRO A 337 -12.69 19.25 -17.05
N GLU A 338 -13.20 20.34 -16.49
CA GLU A 338 -14.65 20.56 -16.34
C GLU A 338 -15.36 20.69 -17.71
N ARG A 339 -14.65 21.21 -18.71
CA ARG A 339 -15.13 21.37 -20.09
C ARG A 339 -14.11 20.75 -21.03
N PRO A 340 -14.24 19.43 -21.33
CA PRO A 340 -13.32 18.75 -22.21
C PRO A 340 -13.33 19.33 -23.63
N ALA A 341 -12.15 19.59 -24.17
CA ALA A 341 -11.97 19.97 -25.55
C ALA A 341 -11.69 18.76 -26.44
N LEU A 342 -12.17 18.79 -27.66
CA LEU A 342 -11.91 17.75 -28.66
C LEU A 342 -10.88 18.26 -29.69
N PRO A 343 -9.77 17.52 -29.90
CA PRO A 343 -8.74 17.91 -30.84
C PRO A 343 -9.19 17.79 -32.29
N SER A 344 -8.70 18.69 -33.15
CA SER A 344 -8.92 18.68 -34.60
C SER A 344 -7.66 18.20 -35.32
N GLY A 345 -7.59 16.87 -35.61
CA GLY A 345 -6.42 16.25 -36.24
C GLY A 345 -5.46 15.61 -35.25
N ASN A 346 -4.26 15.23 -35.74
CA ASN A 346 -3.30 14.38 -35.01
C ASN A 346 -1.89 15.02 -34.93
N ARG A 347 -1.76 16.32 -35.21
CA ARG A 347 -0.52 17.05 -35.02
C ARG A 347 -0.23 17.15 -33.53
N VAL A 348 0.99 16.79 -33.14
CA VAL A 348 1.44 16.88 -31.75
C VAL A 348 2.44 18.00 -31.60
N GLU A 349 2.27 18.83 -30.57
CA GLU A 349 3.18 19.93 -30.30
C GLU A 349 3.58 19.96 -28.84
N PHE A 350 4.90 20.06 -28.60
CA PHE A 350 5.49 20.40 -27.31
C PHE A 350 5.92 21.87 -27.39
N THR A 351 5.37 22.71 -26.54
CA THR A 351 5.63 24.15 -26.58
C THR A 351 6.24 24.60 -25.26
N ASP A 352 7.53 24.98 -25.31
CA ASP A 352 8.29 25.51 -24.16
C ASP A 352 8.21 24.65 -22.90
N VAL A 353 8.30 23.33 -23.08
CA VAL A 353 8.09 22.36 -22.01
C VAL A 353 9.28 22.30 -21.07
N THR A 354 9.03 22.60 -19.79
CA THR A 354 9.97 22.39 -18.69
C THR A 354 9.38 21.35 -17.73
N PHE A 355 10.19 20.32 -17.42
CA PHE A 355 9.77 19.21 -16.56
C PHE A 355 10.93 18.59 -15.81
N GLY A 356 10.73 18.24 -14.51
CA GLY A 356 11.63 17.47 -13.68
C GLY A 356 10.88 16.46 -12.79
N TYR A 357 11.50 15.31 -12.52
CA TYR A 357 10.95 14.31 -11.56
C TYR A 357 11.09 14.75 -10.10
N THR A 358 11.98 15.72 -9.85
CA THR A 358 12.23 16.29 -8.53
C THR A 358 12.25 17.81 -8.66
N ALA A 359 11.53 18.49 -7.80
CA ALA A 359 11.48 19.95 -7.79
C ALA A 359 12.88 20.58 -7.82
N GLY A 360 13.10 21.54 -8.70
CA GLY A 360 14.37 22.23 -8.88
C GLY A 360 15.47 21.44 -9.62
N LYS A 361 15.15 20.27 -10.19
CA LYS A 361 16.05 19.49 -11.05
C LYS A 361 15.35 19.18 -12.37
N PRO A 362 15.32 20.14 -13.32
CA PRO A 362 14.68 19.91 -14.59
C PRO A 362 15.44 18.86 -15.41
N VAL A 363 14.67 18.01 -16.11
CA VAL A 363 15.17 17.04 -17.09
C VAL A 363 14.95 17.57 -18.50
N LEU A 364 13.90 18.36 -18.70
CA LEU A 364 13.61 19.10 -19.92
C LEU A 364 13.53 20.58 -19.57
N GLU A 365 14.16 21.45 -20.38
CA GLU A 365 14.16 22.90 -20.18
C GLU A 365 13.84 23.63 -21.49
N GLY A 366 12.65 24.26 -21.59
CA GLY A 366 12.24 25.00 -22.77
C GLY A 366 12.16 24.10 -24.03
N PHE A 367 11.80 22.83 -23.83
CA PHE A 367 11.75 21.82 -24.90
C PHE A 367 10.61 22.10 -25.86
N GLY A 368 10.93 22.20 -27.16
CA GLY A 368 9.97 22.40 -28.24
C GLY A 368 10.13 21.33 -29.33
N LEU A 369 9.00 20.67 -29.69
CA LEU A 369 8.97 19.65 -30.74
C LEU A 369 7.60 19.63 -31.41
N THR A 370 7.59 19.46 -32.73
CA THR A 370 6.37 19.24 -33.50
C THR A 370 6.48 17.89 -34.22
N LEU A 371 5.44 17.07 -34.08
CA LEU A 371 5.23 15.85 -34.86
C LEU A 371 4.14 16.12 -35.89
N GLU A 372 4.51 16.07 -37.16
CA GLU A 372 3.54 16.27 -38.24
C GLU A 372 2.65 15.02 -38.41
N PRO A 373 1.37 15.19 -38.77
CA PRO A 373 0.46 14.07 -38.94
C PRO A 373 0.97 13.06 -39.97
N GLY A 374 0.95 11.76 -39.59
CA GLY A 374 1.34 10.66 -40.49
C GLY A 374 2.84 10.51 -40.70
N THR A 375 3.69 11.17 -39.91
CA THR A 375 5.16 11.08 -39.99
C THR A 375 5.76 10.35 -38.78
N VAL A 376 6.95 9.77 -39.00
CA VAL A 376 7.75 9.12 -37.96
C VAL A 376 8.84 10.09 -37.50
N THR A 377 8.77 10.51 -36.24
CA THR A 377 9.82 11.32 -35.60
C THR A 377 10.61 10.46 -34.62
N ALA A 378 11.90 10.34 -34.83
CA ALA A 378 12.80 9.60 -33.96
C ALA A 378 13.51 10.53 -32.97
N LEU A 379 13.51 10.17 -31.68
CA LEU A 379 14.31 10.82 -30.63
C LEU A 379 15.59 10.03 -30.39
N VAL A 380 16.75 10.67 -30.59
CA VAL A 380 18.06 10.10 -30.33
C VAL A 380 18.87 11.00 -29.38
N GLY A 381 19.95 10.48 -28.80
CA GLY A 381 20.81 11.24 -27.91
C GLY A 381 21.40 10.38 -26.79
N PRO A 382 22.33 10.93 -26.00
CA PRO A 382 22.98 10.19 -24.92
C PRO A 382 21.98 9.67 -23.88
N SER A 383 22.43 8.70 -23.07
CA SER A 383 21.63 8.24 -21.92
C SER A 383 21.41 9.40 -20.95
N GLY A 384 20.19 9.54 -20.44
CA GLY A 384 19.82 10.63 -19.54
C GLY A 384 19.47 11.96 -20.23
N ALA A 385 19.48 12.06 -21.57
CA ALA A 385 19.15 13.29 -22.29
C ALA A 385 17.66 13.72 -22.20
N GLY A 386 16.76 12.87 -21.65
CA GLY A 386 15.35 13.19 -21.49
C GLY A 386 14.40 12.52 -22.48
N LYS A 387 14.89 11.61 -23.35
CA LYS A 387 14.09 10.95 -24.39
C LYS A 387 12.82 10.26 -23.87
N SER A 388 12.95 9.35 -22.91
CA SER A 388 11.80 8.66 -22.29
C SER A 388 10.90 9.60 -21.50
N THR A 389 11.41 10.74 -21.04
CA THR A 389 10.62 11.79 -20.41
C THR A 389 9.68 12.46 -21.42
N VAL A 390 10.18 12.80 -22.63
CA VAL A 390 9.34 13.32 -23.72
C VAL A 390 8.25 12.30 -24.09
N ALA A 391 8.63 11.03 -24.23
CA ALA A 391 7.69 9.94 -24.52
C ALA A 391 6.60 9.78 -23.43
N ALA A 392 6.95 9.99 -22.16
CA ALA A 392 6.01 9.88 -21.04
C ALA A 392 5.07 11.09 -20.87
N LEU A 393 5.46 12.27 -21.35
CA LEU A 393 4.63 13.48 -21.28
C LEU A 393 3.48 13.45 -22.28
N LEU A 394 3.64 12.84 -23.46
CA LEU A 394 2.61 12.82 -24.49
C LEU A 394 1.35 12.04 -24.05
N PRO A 395 1.42 10.84 -23.48
CA PRO A 395 0.25 10.16 -22.91
C PRO A 395 -0.16 10.72 -21.52
N ARG A 396 0.39 11.87 -21.12
CA ARG A 396 0.12 12.52 -19.84
C ARG A 396 0.38 11.62 -18.62
N PHE A 397 1.53 10.92 -18.61
CA PHE A 397 1.97 10.21 -17.40
C PHE A 397 2.37 11.20 -16.30
N PHE A 398 2.75 12.39 -16.72
CA PHE A 398 3.05 13.57 -15.89
C PHE A 398 2.52 14.82 -16.59
N ASP A 399 2.22 15.86 -15.84
CA ASP A 399 1.99 17.19 -16.38
C ASP A 399 3.31 17.99 -16.35
N PRO A 400 3.63 18.80 -17.37
CA PRO A 400 4.82 19.65 -17.36
C PRO A 400 4.68 20.76 -16.30
N GLU A 401 5.82 21.21 -15.73
CA GLU A 401 5.86 22.34 -14.79
C GLU A 401 5.57 23.67 -15.52
N HIS A 402 6.13 23.83 -16.72
CA HIS A 402 5.88 24.96 -17.62
C HIS A 402 5.66 24.47 -19.04
N GLY A 403 4.99 25.27 -19.84
CA GLY A 403 4.66 24.94 -21.21
C GLY A 403 3.46 24.01 -21.35
N SER A 404 3.32 23.44 -22.53
CA SER A 404 2.18 22.59 -22.88
C SER A 404 2.54 21.48 -23.86
N VAL A 405 1.79 20.37 -23.79
CA VAL A 405 1.77 19.31 -24.80
C VAL A 405 0.38 19.29 -25.40
N SER A 406 0.25 19.42 -26.71
CA SER A 406 -1.04 19.48 -27.39
C SER A 406 -1.15 18.44 -28.50
N ILE A 407 -2.38 17.99 -28.78
CA ILE A 407 -2.75 17.13 -29.89
C ILE A 407 -3.87 17.82 -30.67
N GLY A 408 -3.68 18.04 -31.97
CA GLY A 408 -4.67 18.69 -32.81
C GLY A 408 -5.10 20.07 -32.28
N GLY A 409 -4.16 20.83 -31.69
CA GLY A 409 -4.37 22.17 -31.16
C GLY A 409 -4.99 22.21 -29.76
N VAL A 410 -5.25 21.07 -29.11
CA VAL A 410 -5.81 20.99 -27.75
C VAL A 410 -4.75 20.46 -26.78
N ASP A 411 -4.55 21.17 -25.68
CA ASP A 411 -3.65 20.69 -24.59
C ASP A 411 -4.16 19.37 -24.03
N VAL A 412 -3.25 18.42 -23.80
CA VAL A 412 -3.61 17.10 -23.22
C VAL A 412 -4.27 17.23 -21.84
N ARG A 413 -4.04 18.34 -21.13
CA ARG A 413 -4.69 18.64 -19.85
C ARG A 413 -6.16 19.01 -20.00
N GLU A 414 -6.57 19.47 -21.18
CA GLU A 414 -7.95 19.84 -21.52
C GLU A 414 -8.75 18.68 -22.12
N MET A 415 -8.12 17.51 -22.32
CA MET A 415 -8.77 16.28 -22.76
C MET A 415 -9.17 15.41 -21.57
N THR A 416 -10.27 14.64 -21.71
CA THR A 416 -10.52 13.54 -20.78
C THR A 416 -9.48 12.44 -20.97
N SER A 417 -9.14 11.71 -19.92
CA SER A 417 -8.24 10.55 -20.01
C SER A 417 -8.72 9.54 -21.06
N ARG A 418 -10.03 9.35 -21.18
CA ARG A 418 -10.64 8.45 -22.18
C ARG A 418 -10.37 8.90 -23.61
N GLU A 419 -10.51 10.19 -23.90
CA GLU A 419 -10.25 10.74 -25.23
C GLU A 419 -8.75 10.72 -25.56
N LEU A 420 -7.90 11.07 -24.60
CA LEU A 420 -6.45 11.02 -24.76
C LEU A 420 -5.98 9.60 -25.12
N TYR A 421 -6.42 8.57 -24.38
CA TYR A 421 -6.00 7.17 -24.64
C TYR A 421 -6.70 6.52 -25.86
N ARG A 422 -7.72 7.13 -26.41
CA ARG A 422 -8.23 6.78 -27.74
C ARG A 422 -7.34 7.31 -28.86
N ARG A 423 -6.63 8.43 -28.61
CA ARG A 423 -5.78 9.08 -29.61
C ARG A 423 -4.32 8.70 -29.50
N VAL A 424 -3.83 8.33 -28.31
CA VAL A 424 -2.43 7.97 -28.08
C VAL A 424 -2.34 6.52 -27.63
N SER A 425 -1.62 5.71 -28.40
CA SER A 425 -1.21 4.37 -27.99
C SER A 425 0.28 4.37 -27.62
N PHE A 426 0.64 3.55 -26.66
CA PHE A 426 2.00 3.46 -26.12
C PHE A 426 2.49 2.01 -26.14
N VAL A 427 3.69 1.77 -26.70
CA VAL A 427 4.40 0.50 -26.59
C VAL A 427 5.59 0.70 -25.65
N PHE A 428 5.52 0.06 -24.47
CA PHE A 428 6.53 0.17 -23.44
C PHE A 428 7.77 -0.64 -23.75
N GLN A 429 8.91 -0.21 -23.24
CA GLN A 429 10.17 -0.94 -23.25
C GLN A 429 10.02 -2.28 -22.49
N ASP A 430 9.51 -2.23 -21.26
CA ASP A 430 9.18 -3.41 -20.46
C ASP A 430 7.78 -3.90 -20.79
N VAL A 431 7.67 -4.99 -21.54
CA VAL A 431 6.37 -5.57 -21.85
C VAL A 431 5.73 -6.17 -20.62
N ARG A 432 4.54 -5.66 -20.28
CA ARG A 432 3.73 -6.21 -19.19
C ARG A 432 2.40 -6.68 -19.73
N LEU A 433 2.22 -8.00 -19.68
CA LEU A 433 0.93 -8.63 -19.93
C LEU A 433 0.21 -8.86 -18.60
N LEU A 434 -1.10 -8.66 -18.61
CA LEU A 434 -1.93 -8.96 -17.45
C LEU A 434 -2.13 -10.47 -17.32
N ARG A 435 -2.30 -10.95 -16.10
CA ARG A 435 -2.74 -12.31 -15.81
C ARG A 435 -4.22 -12.47 -16.17
N ALA A 436 -4.48 -12.48 -17.48
CA ALA A 436 -5.77 -12.59 -18.12
C ALA A 436 -5.57 -13.43 -19.40
N THR A 437 -6.62 -13.69 -20.15
CA THR A 437 -6.50 -14.40 -21.42
C THR A 437 -5.64 -13.60 -22.42
N VAL A 438 -5.04 -14.27 -23.40
CA VAL A 438 -4.31 -13.59 -24.47
C VAL A 438 -5.26 -12.66 -25.23
N ALA A 439 -6.50 -13.10 -25.49
CA ALA A 439 -7.53 -12.27 -26.12
C ALA A 439 -7.79 -10.99 -25.32
N ASP A 440 -7.98 -11.07 -24.00
CA ASP A 440 -8.25 -9.90 -23.15
C ASP A 440 -7.05 -8.96 -23.09
N ASN A 441 -5.83 -9.50 -23.15
CA ASN A 441 -4.61 -8.68 -23.25
C ASN A 441 -4.57 -7.88 -24.55
N ILE A 442 -5.04 -8.42 -25.68
CA ILE A 442 -5.06 -7.72 -26.97
C ILE A 442 -6.21 -6.71 -27.02
N ARG A 443 -7.46 -7.14 -26.69
CA ARG A 443 -8.66 -6.31 -26.80
C ARG A 443 -8.89 -5.31 -25.67
N MET A 444 -7.87 -5.01 -24.87
CA MET A 444 -7.96 -4.16 -23.69
C MET A 444 -8.59 -2.78 -23.96
N ALA A 445 -8.34 -2.18 -25.13
CA ALA A 445 -8.93 -0.90 -25.52
C ALA A 445 -10.44 -0.96 -25.79
N ARG A 446 -10.96 -2.12 -26.22
CA ARG A 446 -12.37 -2.39 -26.54
C ARG A 446 -12.76 -3.80 -26.08
N PRO A 447 -13.07 -3.99 -24.77
CA PRO A 447 -13.27 -5.33 -24.17
C PRO A 447 -14.36 -6.17 -24.84
N ASP A 448 -15.39 -5.52 -25.39
CA ASP A 448 -16.56 -6.15 -26.00
C ASP A 448 -16.39 -6.45 -27.50
N ALA A 449 -15.21 -6.18 -28.07
CA ALA A 449 -14.96 -6.40 -29.48
C ALA A 449 -14.95 -7.90 -29.83
N PRO A 450 -15.45 -8.27 -31.05
CA PRO A 450 -15.49 -9.65 -31.48
C PRO A 450 -14.08 -10.25 -31.64
N ILE A 451 -13.98 -11.55 -31.41
CA ILE A 451 -12.69 -12.27 -31.46
C ILE A 451 -12.01 -12.14 -32.83
N ALA A 452 -12.77 -12.03 -33.89
CA ALA A 452 -12.23 -11.88 -35.24
C ALA A 452 -11.34 -10.63 -35.41
N GLU A 453 -11.65 -9.51 -34.72
CA GLU A 453 -10.81 -8.30 -34.71
C GLU A 453 -9.51 -8.55 -33.95
N VAL A 454 -9.60 -9.29 -32.84
CA VAL A 454 -8.42 -9.69 -32.04
C VAL A 454 -7.48 -10.58 -32.87
N GLU A 455 -8.04 -11.55 -33.58
CA GLU A 455 -7.28 -12.41 -34.48
C GLU A 455 -6.62 -11.64 -35.62
N ALA A 456 -7.33 -10.67 -36.20
CA ALA A 456 -6.78 -9.82 -37.26
C ALA A 456 -5.57 -9.02 -36.76
N ALA A 457 -5.66 -8.41 -35.56
CA ALA A 457 -4.55 -7.72 -34.93
C ALA A 457 -3.37 -8.65 -34.59
N ALA A 458 -3.66 -9.87 -34.12
CA ALA A 458 -2.65 -10.87 -33.83
C ALA A 458 -1.94 -11.38 -35.08
N ARG A 459 -2.65 -11.55 -36.22
CA ARG A 459 -2.05 -11.88 -37.54
C ARG A 459 -1.16 -10.74 -38.01
N ALA A 460 -1.61 -9.51 -37.94
CA ALA A 460 -0.81 -8.34 -38.28
C ALA A 460 0.46 -8.24 -37.42
N ALA A 461 0.38 -8.60 -36.13
CA ALA A 461 1.53 -8.67 -35.23
C ALA A 461 2.35 -9.98 -35.35
N ARG A 462 2.06 -10.85 -36.31
CA ARG A 462 2.73 -12.15 -36.48
C ARG A 462 2.80 -13.00 -35.20
N CYS A 463 1.77 -12.97 -34.36
CA CYS A 463 1.69 -13.81 -33.17
C CYS A 463 0.50 -14.79 -33.16
N HIS A 464 -0.35 -14.77 -34.21
CA HIS A 464 -1.54 -15.62 -34.30
C HIS A 464 -1.19 -17.12 -34.20
N ASP A 465 -0.25 -17.60 -35.04
CA ASP A 465 0.08 -19.03 -35.12
C ASP A 465 0.62 -19.51 -33.78
N ARG A 466 1.49 -18.71 -33.13
CA ARG A 466 2.01 -19.01 -31.79
C ARG A 466 0.92 -19.04 -30.73
N ILE A 467 -0.08 -18.14 -30.81
CA ILE A 467 -1.22 -18.15 -29.89
C ILE A 467 -2.04 -19.43 -30.08
N MET A 468 -2.24 -19.88 -31.31
CA MET A 468 -2.97 -21.12 -31.60
C MET A 468 -2.27 -22.39 -31.12
N GLU A 469 -0.95 -22.37 -30.94
CA GLU A 469 -0.17 -23.46 -30.33
C GLU A 469 -0.34 -23.54 -28.78
N LEU A 470 -0.87 -22.51 -28.15
CA LEU A 470 -1.11 -22.52 -26.71
C LEU A 470 -2.25 -23.50 -26.35
N PRO A 471 -2.26 -24.08 -25.15
CA PRO A 471 -3.22 -25.12 -24.75
C PRO A 471 -4.69 -24.77 -24.97
N ARG A 472 -5.06 -23.48 -24.84
CA ARG A 472 -6.41 -22.96 -25.04
C ARG A 472 -6.45 -21.83 -26.09
N GLY A 473 -5.43 -21.73 -26.95
CA GLY A 473 -5.34 -20.67 -27.96
C GLY A 473 -5.47 -19.29 -27.32
N TYR A 474 -6.39 -18.47 -27.82
CA TYR A 474 -6.67 -17.12 -27.32
C TYR A 474 -7.21 -17.06 -25.88
N ASP A 475 -7.81 -18.16 -25.39
CA ASP A 475 -8.31 -18.27 -24.02
C ASP A 475 -7.25 -18.69 -23.01
N SER A 476 -6.02 -18.94 -23.46
CA SER A 476 -4.89 -19.24 -22.57
C SER A 476 -4.56 -18.04 -21.69
N VAL A 477 -4.36 -18.29 -20.38
CA VAL A 477 -4.10 -17.24 -19.39
C VAL A 477 -2.60 -17.03 -19.24
N VAL A 478 -2.17 -15.78 -19.39
CA VAL A 478 -0.76 -15.38 -19.25
C VAL A 478 -0.27 -15.65 -17.83
N GLY A 479 0.87 -16.35 -17.71
CA GLY A 479 1.47 -16.72 -16.42
C GLY A 479 0.89 -18.02 -15.80
N GLU A 480 -0.08 -18.66 -16.45
CA GLU A 480 -0.58 -19.98 -16.09
C GLU A 480 -0.23 -20.99 -17.19
N ASP A 481 -1.04 -21.08 -18.22
CA ASP A 481 -0.90 -21.96 -19.37
C ASP A 481 -0.32 -21.26 -20.62
N ALA A 482 -0.31 -19.93 -20.67
CA ALA A 482 0.41 -19.15 -21.67
C ALA A 482 1.78 -18.70 -21.13
N ARG A 483 2.82 -19.46 -21.46
CA ARG A 483 4.21 -19.08 -21.24
C ARG A 483 4.78 -18.50 -22.52
N LEU A 484 4.94 -17.19 -22.55
CA LEU A 484 5.43 -16.45 -23.70
C LEU A 484 6.90 -16.04 -23.46
N SER A 485 7.74 -16.19 -24.46
CA SER A 485 9.08 -15.60 -24.47
C SER A 485 9.01 -14.07 -24.53
N GLY A 486 10.12 -13.37 -24.30
CA GLY A 486 10.16 -11.90 -24.37
C GLY A 486 9.67 -11.37 -25.74
N GLY A 487 10.14 -11.95 -26.83
CA GLY A 487 9.72 -11.56 -28.19
C GLY A 487 8.25 -11.89 -28.50
N GLU A 488 7.72 -13.01 -27.99
CA GLU A 488 6.29 -13.35 -28.15
C GLU A 488 5.40 -12.38 -27.34
N ALA A 489 5.79 -12.06 -26.10
CA ALA A 489 5.11 -11.06 -25.29
C ALA A 489 5.13 -9.67 -25.94
N GLN A 490 6.27 -9.29 -26.57
CA GLN A 490 6.40 -8.06 -27.34
C GLN A 490 5.40 -8.02 -28.50
N ARG A 491 5.30 -9.10 -29.31
CA ARG A 491 4.33 -9.19 -30.41
C ARG A 491 2.89 -9.10 -29.92
N VAL A 492 2.54 -9.69 -28.78
CA VAL A 492 1.22 -9.50 -28.15
C VAL A 492 0.99 -8.04 -27.73
N SER A 493 2.01 -7.35 -27.23
CA SER A 493 1.94 -5.91 -26.92
C SER A 493 1.74 -5.05 -28.17
N ILE A 494 2.40 -5.41 -29.28
CA ILE A 494 2.21 -4.75 -30.58
C ILE A 494 0.79 -5.04 -31.12
N ALA A 495 0.29 -6.28 -31.00
CA ALA A 495 -1.09 -6.62 -31.35
C ALA A 495 -2.11 -5.77 -30.58
N ARG A 496 -1.85 -5.52 -29.30
CA ARG A 496 -2.66 -4.59 -28.48
C ARG A 496 -2.66 -3.16 -29.04
N ALA A 497 -1.50 -2.65 -29.46
CA ALA A 497 -1.38 -1.32 -30.06
C ALA A 497 -2.06 -1.23 -31.42
N LEU A 498 -1.94 -2.26 -32.26
CA LEU A 498 -2.65 -2.38 -33.55
C LEU A 498 -4.16 -2.42 -33.35
N PHE A 499 -4.61 -3.20 -32.37
CA PHE A 499 -6.04 -3.33 -32.03
C PHE A 499 -6.64 -2.04 -31.50
N ALA A 500 -5.88 -1.25 -30.72
CA ALA A 500 -6.31 0.05 -30.22
C ALA A 500 -6.53 1.06 -31.35
N ASP A 501 -5.82 0.94 -32.46
CA ASP A 501 -5.91 1.75 -33.69
C ASP A 501 -5.85 3.26 -33.43
N ALA A 502 -4.98 3.68 -32.50
CA ALA A 502 -4.80 5.08 -32.14
C ALA A 502 -4.00 5.81 -33.25
N PRO A 503 -4.40 7.07 -33.61
CA PRO A 503 -3.74 7.85 -34.68
C PRO A 503 -2.35 8.36 -34.27
N VAL A 504 -2.04 8.47 -32.98
CA VAL A 504 -0.74 8.86 -32.44
C VAL A 504 -0.14 7.68 -31.70
N LEU A 505 1.12 7.34 -32.00
CA LEU A 505 1.82 6.20 -31.42
C LEU A 505 3.11 6.65 -30.76
N VAL A 506 3.35 6.18 -29.56
CA VAL A 506 4.62 6.34 -28.84
C VAL A 506 5.27 4.98 -28.71
N LEU A 507 6.49 4.86 -29.22
CA LEU A 507 7.31 3.66 -29.13
C LEU A 507 8.55 3.96 -28.29
N ASP A 508 8.66 3.34 -27.11
CA ASP A 508 9.84 3.47 -26.25
C ASP A 508 10.63 2.16 -26.32
N GLU A 509 11.76 2.17 -27.07
CA GLU A 509 12.72 1.05 -27.20
C GLU A 509 12.09 -0.33 -27.45
N ALA A 510 11.21 -0.43 -28.44
CA ALA A 510 10.39 -1.62 -28.70
C ALA A 510 11.19 -2.92 -29.06
N THR A 511 12.54 -2.93 -29.08
CA THR A 511 13.38 -4.06 -29.54
C THR A 511 14.55 -4.42 -28.59
N ALA A 512 14.59 -3.92 -27.36
CA ALA A 512 15.76 -3.97 -26.49
C ALA A 512 16.22 -5.36 -26.00
N PHE A 513 15.37 -6.38 -26.04
CA PHE A 513 15.65 -7.71 -25.45
C PHE A 513 15.34 -8.89 -26.37
N VAL A 514 15.52 -8.73 -27.68
CA VAL A 514 15.12 -9.73 -28.67
C VAL A 514 16.33 -10.24 -29.46
N ASP A 515 16.35 -11.54 -29.77
CA ASP A 515 17.35 -12.15 -30.64
C ASP A 515 17.35 -11.50 -32.03
N PRO A 516 18.50 -11.44 -32.74
CA PRO A 516 18.60 -10.79 -34.06
C PRO A 516 17.57 -11.27 -35.11
N GLU A 517 17.23 -12.56 -35.12
CA GLU A 517 16.19 -13.11 -36.03
C GLU A 517 14.77 -12.66 -35.63
N ALA A 518 14.48 -12.64 -34.35
CA ALA A 518 13.21 -12.13 -33.80
C ALA A 518 13.12 -10.61 -33.92
N GLU A 519 14.25 -9.90 -33.88
CA GLU A 519 14.33 -8.46 -34.10
C GLU A 519 13.89 -8.06 -35.50
N ALA A 520 14.42 -8.72 -36.55
CA ALA A 520 13.99 -8.49 -37.93
C ALA A 520 12.48 -8.68 -38.11
N SER A 521 11.92 -9.76 -37.53
CA SER A 521 10.48 -10.01 -37.55
C SER A 521 9.67 -8.93 -36.84
N ILE A 522 10.19 -8.31 -35.75
CA ILE A 522 9.52 -7.22 -35.03
C ILE A 522 9.57 -5.93 -35.86
N TYR A 523 10.66 -5.63 -36.58
CA TYR A 523 10.72 -4.46 -37.45
C TYR A 523 9.68 -4.52 -38.56
N ASP A 524 9.48 -5.68 -39.20
CA ASP A 524 8.41 -5.87 -40.20
C ASP A 524 7.02 -5.58 -39.61
N VAL A 525 6.79 -6.00 -38.35
CA VAL A 525 5.52 -5.73 -37.64
C VAL A 525 5.39 -4.26 -37.26
N LEU A 526 6.50 -3.61 -36.83
CA LEU A 526 6.52 -2.18 -36.49
C LEU A 526 6.26 -1.33 -37.76
N SER A 527 6.75 -1.70 -38.93
CA SER A 527 6.47 -0.99 -40.19
C SER A 527 4.96 -0.95 -40.50
N VAL A 528 4.24 -2.05 -40.25
CA VAL A 528 2.78 -2.11 -40.35
C VAL A 528 2.11 -1.21 -39.29
N LEU A 529 2.66 -1.20 -38.05
CA LEU A 529 2.11 -0.43 -36.94
C LEU A 529 2.25 1.09 -37.16
N VAL A 530 3.36 1.56 -37.76
CA VAL A 530 3.61 2.99 -37.95
C VAL A 530 2.91 3.56 -39.19
N ALA A 531 2.50 2.75 -40.13
CA ALA A 531 1.91 3.18 -41.38
C ALA A 531 0.70 4.10 -41.17
N GLY A 532 0.79 5.34 -41.71
CA GLY A 532 -0.28 6.34 -41.68
C GLY A 532 -0.54 6.95 -40.31
N ARG A 533 0.24 6.64 -39.27
CA ARG A 533 0.13 7.21 -37.91
C ARG A 533 1.18 8.28 -37.66
N THR A 534 0.89 9.18 -36.73
CA THR A 534 1.88 10.12 -36.20
C THR A 534 2.69 9.40 -35.13
N VAL A 535 3.97 9.22 -35.33
CA VAL A 535 4.80 8.35 -34.48
C VAL A 535 5.90 9.14 -33.80
N LEU A 536 6.02 8.96 -32.48
CA LEU A 536 7.17 9.34 -31.66
C LEU A 536 7.94 8.07 -31.29
N PHE A 537 9.14 7.92 -31.84
CA PHE A 537 9.97 6.75 -31.63
C PHE A 537 11.21 7.11 -30.80
N VAL A 538 11.37 6.54 -29.61
CA VAL A 538 12.59 6.67 -28.80
C VAL A 538 13.54 5.56 -29.19
N ALA A 539 14.66 5.93 -29.83
CA ALA A 539 15.64 4.99 -30.34
C ALA A 539 16.88 4.88 -29.46
N HIS A 540 17.27 3.65 -29.20
CA HIS A 540 18.58 3.30 -28.61
C HIS A 540 19.57 2.73 -29.64
N ARG A 541 19.08 2.28 -30.78
CA ARG A 541 19.89 1.78 -31.90
C ARG A 541 19.76 2.72 -33.10
N LEU A 542 20.87 3.30 -33.54
CA LEU A 542 20.85 4.34 -34.58
C LEU A 542 20.44 3.82 -35.98
N HIS A 543 20.65 2.52 -36.29
CA HIS A 543 20.20 1.97 -37.59
C HIS A 543 18.67 1.99 -37.75
N THR A 544 17.91 1.99 -36.65
CA THR A 544 16.44 1.96 -36.69
C THR A 544 15.82 3.31 -37.06
N VAL A 545 16.60 4.39 -37.03
CA VAL A 545 16.08 5.75 -37.28
C VAL A 545 16.45 6.28 -38.67
N VAL A 546 17.17 5.49 -39.47
CA VAL A 546 17.64 5.92 -40.80
C VAL A 546 16.47 6.29 -41.75
N GLU A 547 15.36 5.59 -41.62
CA GLU A 547 14.15 5.79 -42.44
C GLU A 547 13.13 6.74 -41.80
N ALA A 548 13.45 7.34 -40.64
CA ALA A 548 12.54 8.30 -40.00
C ALA A 548 12.44 9.59 -40.80
N ASP A 549 11.20 10.11 -40.94
CA ASP A 549 10.94 11.39 -41.63
C ASP A 549 11.64 12.57 -40.93
N GLN A 550 11.79 12.48 -39.61
CA GLN A 550 12.50 13.45 -38.80
C GLN A 550 13.30 12.76 -37.69
N ILE A 551 14.54 13.16 -37.52
CA ILE A 551 15.36 12.79 -36.37
C ILE A 551 15.59 14.04 -35.52
N VAL A 552 15.35 13.91 -34.21
CA VAL A 552 15.56 14.97 -33.21
C VAL A 552 16.60 14.47 -32.20
N VAL A 553 17.71 15.16 -32.15
CA VAL A 553 18.82 14.86 -31.24
C VAL A 553 18.63 15.65 -29.96
N LEU A 554 18.42 14.94 -28.86
CA LEU A 554 18.36 15.53 -27.52
C LEU A 554 19.73 15.52 -26.86
N ASP A 555 20.06 16.66 -26.24
CA ASP A 555 21.18 16.76 -25.32
C ASP A 555 20.80 17.65 -24.12
N GLN A 556 21.07 17.15 -22.92
CA GLN A 556 20.78 17.85 -21.65
C GLN A 556 19.37 18.50 -21.59
N GLY A 557 18.35 17.77 -22.04
CA GLY A 557 16.95 18.21 -21.97
C GLY A 557 16.50 19.20 -23.04
N ARG A 558 17.37 19.48 -24.04
CA ARG A 558 17.10 20.44 -25.13
C ARG A 558 17.32 19.80 -26.49
N VAL A 559 16.67 20.33 -27.51
CA VAL A 559 16.91 19.91 -28.90
C VAL A 559 18.23 20.49 -29.38
N ALA A 560 19.22 19.61 -29.58
CA ALA A 560 20.53 19.99 -30.10
C ALA A 560 20.55 20.07 -31.63
N GLN A 561 19.95 19.08 -32.33
CA GLN A 561 19.90 19.02 -33.78
C GLN A 561 18.56 18.45 -34.25
N ARG A 562 18.14 18.82 -35.46
CA ARG A 562 16.95 18.30 -36.14
C ARG A 562 17.23 18.16 -37.63
N GLY A 563 16.74 17.10 -38.26
CA GLY A 563 16.86 16.85 -39.70
C GLY A 563 16.57 15.40 -40.05
N THR A 564 16.77 15.03 -41.30
CA THR A 564 16.79 13.64 -41.78
C THR A 564 18.14 12.98 -41.48
N HIS A 565 18.22 11.66 -41.59
CA HIS A 565 19.49 10.94 -41.43
C HIS A 565 20.57 11.49 -42.38
N THR A 566 20.26 11.68 -43.67
CA THR A 566 21.20 12.18 -44.65
C THR A 566 21.74 13.55 -44.34
N GLU A 567 20.88 14.46 -43.86
CA GLU A 567 21.27 15.82 -43.48
C GLU A 567 22.15 15.83 -42.22
N LEU A 568 21.78 15.05 -41.20
CA LEU A 568 22.47 15.03 -39.93
C LEU A 568 23.80 14.25 -39.99
N ALA A 569 23.89 13.19 -40.81
CA ALA A 569 25.14 12.44 -41.00
C ALA A 569 26.19 13.23 -41.78
N ALA A 570 25.73 14.14 -42.69
CA ALA A 570 26.63 15.02 -43.45
C ALA A 570 27.09 16.28 -42.71
N ARG A 571 26.49 16.57 -41.55
CA ARG A 571 26.76 17.80 -40.78
C ARG A 571 27.51 17.47 -39.49
N GLU A 572 28.63 18.20 -39.26
CA GLU A 572 29.34 18.12 -37.96
C GLU A 572 28.37 18.35 -36.80
N GLY A 573 28.40 17.45 -35.81
CA GLY A 573 27.56 17.58 -34.64
C GLY A 573 27.37 16.29 -33.86
N LEU A 574 26.49 16.34 -32.86
CA LEU A 574 26.26 15.23 -31.94
C LEU A 574 25.77 13.96 -32.65
N TYR A 575 24.89 14.12 -33.67
CA TYR A 575 24.37 12.99 -34.41
C TYR A 575 25.47 12.24 -35.18
N GLN A 576 26.31 12.97 -35.91
CA GLN A 576 27.43 12.37 -36.63
C GLN A 576 28.37 11.62 -35.68
N GLY A 577 28.72 12.24 -34.55
CA GLY A 577 29.58 11.58 -33.54
C GLY A 577 28.96 10.28 -32.98
N LEU A 578 27.63 10.28 -32.74
CA LEU A 578 26.91 9.07 -32.32
C LEU A 578 26.88 8.02 -33.43
N TRP A 579 26.70 8.42 -34.69
CA TRP A 579 26.68 7.53 -35.85
C TRP A 579 28.05 6.92 -36.13
N ASP A 580 29.12 7.73 -36.08
CA ASP A 580 30.48 7.25 -36.28
C ASP A 580 30.92 6.28 -35.17
N ALA A 581 30.54 6.56 -33.91
CA ALA A 581 30.79 5.65 -32.81
C ALA A 581 30.01 4.34 -32.96
N TYR A 582 28.76 4.40 -33.46
CA TYR A 582 27.94 3.23 -33.73
C TYR A 582 28.55 2.36 -34.84
N THR A 583 28.95 2.94 -35.96
CA THR A 583 29.56 2.24 -37.09
C THR A 583 30.94 1.67 -36.77
N ALA A 584 31.77 2.42 -36.00
CA ALA A 584 33.08 1.98 -35.54
C ALA A 584 33.04 0.79 -34.57
N SER A 585 31.93 0.64 -33.82
CA SER A 585 31.73 -0.48 -32.89
C SER A 585 31.48 -1.83 -33.57
N GLY A 586 31.40 -1.89 -34.91
CA GLY A 586 31.17 -3.13 -35.69
C GLY A 586 29.82 -3.77 -35.45
N ALA A 587 28.87 -3.06 -34.89
CA ALA A 587 27.50 -3.51 -34.72
C ALA A 587 26.85 -3.62 -36.09
N ASP A 588 26.89 -4.82 -36.65
CA ASP A 588 26.37 -5.38 -37.88
C ASP A 588 25.64 -4.46 -38.88
N LEU A 589 26.39 -3.79 -39.74
CA LEU A 589 25.91 -3.38 -41.08
C LEU A 589 25.71 -4.60 -42.00
N ALA A 590 26.16 -5.79 -41.62
CA ALA A 590 26.12 -7.02 -42.40
C ALA A 590 24.71 -7.67 -42.42
N ALA A 591 23.74 -7.23 -41.58
CA ALA A 591 22.41 -7.83 -41.53
C ALA A 591 21.40 -7.25 -42.54
N TYR A 592 21.71 -6.13 -43.24
CA TYR A 592 20.81 -5.51 -44.22
C TYR A 592 21.58 -5.19 -45.51
N PRO A 593 21.65 -6.14 -46.47
CA PRO A 593 22.10 -5.80 -47.82
C PRO A 593 21.06 -4.87 -48.47
N ASN A 594 21.59 -3.75 -49.00
CA ASN A 594 20.84 -2.76 -49.77
C ASN A 594 19.71 -3.38 -50.62
N ARG A 595 18.48 -2.95 -50.38
CA ARG A 595 17.38 -2.98 -51.37
C ARG A 595 17.09 -1.58 -51.84
#